data_2b05ad03860c6e1e8b5f694c501db786
#
_entry.id   2b05ad03860c6e1e8b5f694c501db786
#
_cell.length_a   1.000
_cell.length_b   1.000
_cell.length_c   1.000
_cell.angle_alpha   90.00
_cell.angle_beta   90.00
_cell.angle_gamma   90.00
#
_symmetry.space_group_name_H-M   'P 1'
#
loop_
_entity.id
_entity.type
_entity.pdbx_description
1 polymer ?
#
loop_
_entity_poly.entity_id
_entity_poly.type
_entity_poly.pdbx_seq_one_letter_code
_entity_poly.pdbx_strand_id
1 'polypeptide(L)'
;MTEAKTLAGRVVIVTGGNRGIGLAIARLLAEDGASVVVSGRDAARLDAAVKELESLGAPALGVPADATKREDADRLVEVTRERFGRIDVLVNNAGITRDQLLVRMKDDDWDQVLDTNLRGVFLMTRAVGKVMMRQKSGRIINIASAAGAMGNPGQVNYSAAKAGVIGLTKASGRELAHWNILVNAVAPGLIETDMAAAIPAEAREAMLQQVPLKRIGQGREVAEVVRFLAGDGASYVTGQTIHVNGGLYV
;
A
#
# COMPACT_ATOMS: atom_id res chain seq x y z
N MET A 1 -21.07 2.88 -22.84
CA MET A 1 -21.28 1.74 -21.91
C MET A 1 -20.51 2.08 -20.63
N THR A 2 -21.20 2.34 -19.52
CA THR A 2 -20.55 2.50 -18.21
C THR A 2 -19.92 1.16 -17.85
N GLU A 3 -18.58 1.12 -17.69
CA GLU A 3 -17.91 -0.07 -17.18
C GLU A 3 -18.54 -0.48 -15.84
N ALA A 4 -18.81 -1.78 -15.69
CA ALA A 4 -19.38 -2.30 -14.46
C ALA A 4 -18.39 -2.07 -13.31
N LYS A 5 -18.84 -1.44 -12.24
CA LYS A 5 -18.04 -1.19 -11.01
C LYS A 5 -17.72 -2.53 -10.35
N THR A 6 -16.47 -2.99 -10.46
CA THR A 6 -16.05 -4.34 -10.05
C THR A 6 -15.89 -4.46 -8.54
N LEU A 7 -15.78 -3.35 -7.81
CA LEU A 7 -15.63 -3.30 -6.36
C LEU A 7 -16.87 -2.77 -5.62
N ALA A 8 -18.02 -2.70 -6.33
CA ALA A 8 -19.27 -2.25 -5.70
C ALA A 8 -19.61 -3.09 -4.46
N GLY A 9 -19.89 -2.40 -3.34
CA GLY A 9 -20.23 -3.05 -2.05
C GLY A 9 -19.03 -3.61 -1.28
N ARG A 10 -17.80 -3.50 -1.77
CA ARG A 10 -16.60 -3.88 -1.03
C ARG A 10 -16.11 -2.74 -0.14
N VAL A 11 -15.56 -3.10 1.01
CA VAL A 11 -14.97 -2.18 2.00
C VAL A 11 -13.46 -2.33 1.95
N VAL A 12 -12.78 -1.23 1.68
CA VAL A 12 -11.33 -1.17 1.48
C VAL A 12 -10.68 -0.28 2.53
N ILE A 13 -9.62 -0.76 3.18
CA ILE A 13 -8.72 0.06 4.01
C ILE A 13 -7.44 0.34 3.22
N VAL A 14 -7.05 1.62 3.13
CA VAL A 14 -5.77 2.04 2.54
C VAL A 14 -4.96 2.79 3.60
N THR A 15 -3.90 2.17 4.10
CA THR A 15 -3.00 2.85 5.05
C THR A 15 -2.12 3.87 4.32
N GLY A 16 -1.93 5.06 4.90
CA GLY A 16 -1.26 6.15 4.21
C GLY A 16 -2.02 6.62 2.95
N GLY A 17 -3.37 6.47 2.94
CA GLY A 17 -4.25 6.74 1.80
C GLY A 17 -4.55 8.23 1.57
N ASN A 18 -3.92 9.14 2.31
CA ASN A 18 -4.19 10.58 2.28
C ASN A 18 -3.21 11.38 1.39
N ARG A 19 -2.33 10.72 0.63
CA ARG A 19 -1.40 11.34 -0.34
C ARG A 19 -0.74 10.32 -1.25
N GLY A 20 -0.08 10.80 -2.31
CA GLY A 20 0.78 10.02 -3.20
C GLY A 20 0.12 8.77 -3.75
N ILE A 21 0.86 7.64 -3.76
CA ILE A 21 0.37 6.35 -4.28
C ILE A 21 -0.88 5.90 -3.52
N GLY A 22 -0.91 6.05 -2.19
CA GLY A 22 -2.06 5.65 -1.39
C GLY A 22 -3.34 6.37 -1.76
N LEU A 23 -3.27 7.69 -2.01
CA LEU A 23 -4.44 8.47 -2.45
C LEU A 23 -4.85 8.10 -3.88
N ALA A 24 -3.89 7.87 -4.79
CA ALA A 24 -4.20 7.40 -6.15
C ALA A 24 -4.92 6.05 -6.14
N ILE A 25 -4.50 5.13 -5.24
CA ILE A 25 -5.18 3.85 -5.01
C ILE A 25 -6.58 4.08 -4.45
N ALA A 26 -6.72 4.89 -3.39
CA ALA A 26 -8.01 5.18 -2.76
C ALA A 26 -9.02 5.75 -3.76
N ARG A 27 -8.59 6.70 -4.61
CA ARG A 27 -9.41 7.29 -5.70
C ARG A 27 -9.91 6.23 -6.67
N LEU A 28 -9.01 5.43 -7.23
CA LEU A 28 -9.39 4.44 -8.24
C LEU A 28 -10.34 3.39 -7.68
N LEU A 29 -10.12 2.93 -6.44
CA LEU A 29 -11.03 1.97 -5.81
C LEU A 29 -12.39 2.58 -5.47
N ALA A 30 -12.44 3.88 -5.14
CA ALA A 30 -13.67 4.64 -4.97
C ALA A 30 -14.43 4.81 -6.30
N GLU A 31 -13.73 5.18 -7.38
CA GLU A 31 -14.29 5.25 -8.75
C GLU A 31 -14.92 3.91 -9.14
N ASP A 32 -14.31 2.79 -8.75
CA ASP A 32 -14.77 1.42 -9.00
C ASP A 32 -15.86 0.93 -8.01
N GLY A 33 -16.37 1.82 -7.15
CA GLY A 33 -17.56 1.62 -6.31
C GLY A 33 -17.32 1.07 -4.91
N ALA A 34 -16.07 1.02 -4.45
CA ALA A 34 -15.76 0.60 -3.09
C ALA A 34 -16.11 1.68 -2.04
N SER A 35 -16.46 1.26 -0.83
CA SER A 35 -16.39 2.11 0.36
C SER A 35 -14.93 2.15 0.84
N VAL A 36 -14.36 3.35 1.02
CA VAL A 36 -12.93 3.50 1.25
C VAL A 36 -12.63 4.11 2.61
N VAL A 37 -11.81 3.43 3.40
CA VAL A 37 -11.26 3.94 4.65
C VAL A 37 -9.79 4.29 4.43
N VAL A 38 -9.44 5.54 4.66
CA VAL A 38 -8.05 6.01 4.57
C VAL A 38 -7.48 6.29 5.95
N SER A 39 -6.23 5.92 6.19
CA SER A 39 -5.56 6.24 7.45
C SER A 39 -4.25 6.99 7.24
N GLY A 40 -3.86 7.75 8.24
CA GLY A 40 -2.63 8.54 8.26
C GLY A 40 -2.53 9.35 9.55
N ARG A 41 -1.42 10.06 9.76
CA ARG A 41 -1.20 10.85 11.00
C ARG A 41 -1.71 12.28 10.89
N ASP A 42 -1.85 12.82 9.70
CA ASP A 42 -2.24 14.21 9.44
C ASP A 42 -3.76 14.29 9.24
N ALA A 43 -4.46 14.83 10.22
CA ALA A 43 -5.92 14.92 10.22
C ALA A 43 -6.44 15.82 9.07
N ALA A 44 -5.77 16.95 8.81
CA ALA A 44 -6.22 17.86 7.75
C ALA A 44 -6.13 17.22 6.35
N ARG A 45 -5.05 16.45 6.09
CA ARG A 45 -4.93 15.68 4.85
C ARG A 45 -5.91 14.52 4.77
N LEU A 46 -6.26 13.90 5.89
CA LEU A 46 -7.31 12.87 5.92
C LEU A 46 -8.67 13.46 5.56
N ASP A 47 -9.04 14.59 6.14
CA ASP A 47 -10.30 15.29 5.85
C ASP A 47 -10.39 15.71 4.38
N ALA A 48 -9.29 16.21 3.81
CA ALA A 48 -9.22 16.55 2.40
C ALA A 48 -9.41 15.31 1.51
N ALA A 49 -8.74 14.21 1.83
CA ALA A 49 -8.87 12.95 1.10
C ALA A 49 -10.29 12.38 1.17
N VAL A 50 -10.93 12.41 2.34
CA VAL A 50 -12.32 11.96 2.51
C VAL A 50 -13.27 12.77 1.63
N LYS A 51 -13.19 14.12 1.69
CA LYS A 51 -14.02 15.00 0.85
C LYS A 51 -13.84 14.70 -0.63
N GLU A 52 -12.62 14.43 -1.05
CA GLU A 52 -12.33 14.08 -2.42
C GLU A 52 -12.97 12.75 -2.81
N LEU A 53 -12.83 11.69 -1.99
CA LEU A 53 -13.43 10.39 -2.25
C LEU A 53 -14.96 10.45 -2.25
N GLU A 54 -15.56 11.22 -1.36
CA GLU A 54 -17.01 11.47 -1.33
C GLU A 54 -17.50 12.22 -2.58
N SER A 55 -16.69 13.13 -3.14
CA SER A 55 -17.03 13.81 -4.41
C SER A 55 -17.07 12.85 -5.61
N LEU A 56 -16.42 11.69 -5.52
CA LEU A 56 -16.52 10.59 -6.51
C LEU A 56 -17.75 9.70 -6.30
N GLY A 57 -18.57 9.99 -5.28
CA GLY A 57 -19.77 9.22 -4.94
C GLY A 57 -19.50 7.99 -4.09
N ALA A 58 -18.30 7.83 -3.52
CA ALA A 58 -17.94 6.71 -2.67
C ALA A 58 -18.16 7.03 -1.18
N PRO A 59 -18.75 6.11 -0.38
CA PRO A 59 -18.70 6.24 1.06
C PRO A 59 -17.25 6.21 1.54
N ALA A 60 -16.82 7.26 2.26
CA ALA A 60 -15.45 7.37 2.71
C ALA A 60 -15.34 7.62 4.22
N LEU A 61 -14.20 7.27 4.82
CA LEU A 61 -13.89 7.50 6.21
C LEU A 61 -12.39 7.75 6.40
N GLY A 62 -12.03 8.80 7.12
CA GLY A 62 -10.68 9.10 7.53
C GLY A 62 -10.44 8.68 8.99
N VAL A 63 -9.43 7.87 9.25
CA VAL A 63 -9.08 7.44 10.60
C VAL A 63 -7.63 7.83 10.91
N PRO A 64 -7.39 8.76 11.84
CA PRO A 64 -6.03 9.06 12.28
C PRO A 64 -5.39 7.82 12.89
N ALA A 65 -4.24 7.38 12.36
CA ALA A 65 -3.53 6.20 12.85
C ALA A 65 -2.03 6.29 12.58
N ASP A 66 -1.24 5.85 13.54
CA ASP A 66 0.19 5.61 13.40
C ASP A 66 0.42 4.12 13.10
N ALA A 67 0.98 3.83 11.93
CA ALA A 67 1.21 2.45 11.49
C ALA A 67 2.14 1.65 12.42
N THR A 68 2.96 2.33 13.24
CA THR A 68 3.87 1.67 14.20
C THR A 68 3.18 1.19 15.47
N LYS A 69 1.94 1.66 15.72
CA LYS A 69 1.18 1.38 16.95
C LYS A 69 0.15 0.30 16.74
N ARG A 70 0.22 -0.74 17.58
CA ARG A 70 -0.75 -1.85 17.55
C ARG A 70 -2.15 -1.37 17.86
N GLU A 71 -2.29 -0.50 18.86
CA GLU A 71 -3.57 0.04 19.33
C GLU A 71 -4.29 0.81 18.20
N ASP A 72 -3.53 1.54 17.37
CA ASP A 72 -4.08 2.27 16.23
C ASP A 72 -4.51 1.31 15.11
N ALA A 73 -3.78 0.21 14.88
CA ALA A 73 -4.19 -0.81 13.93
C ALA A 73 -5.48 -1.52 14.37
N ASP A 74 -5.57 -1.89 15.65
CA ASP A 74 -6.76 -2.54 16.23
C ASP A 74 -7.97 -1.57 16.17
N ARG A 75 -7.79 -0.28 16.52
CA ARG A 75 -8.83 0.77 16.46
C ARG A 75 -9.29 1.04 15.01
N LEU A 76 -8.38 1.10 14.04
CA LEU A 76 -8.73 1.29 12.62
C LEU A 76 -9.64 0.16 12.12
N VAL A 77 -9.36 -1.08 12.50
CA VAL A 77 -10.18 -2.24 12.17
C VAL A 77 -11.56 -2.17 12.83
N GLU A 78 -11.62 -1.81 14.12
CA GLU A 78 -12.86 -1.70 14.87
C GLU A 78 -13.79 -0.63 14.28
N VAL A 79 -13.30 0.60 14.12
CA VAL A 79 -14.05 1.72 13.54
C VAL A 79 -14.53 1.40 12.11
N THR A 80 -13.71 0.73 11.31
CA THR A 80 -14.12 0.30 9.96
C THR A 80 -15.28 -0.71 10.04
N ARG A 81 -15.20 -1.68 10.95
CA ARG A 81 -16.26 -2.67 11.13
C ARG A 81 -17.56 -2.08 11.68
N GLU A 82 -17.46 -1.16 12.62
CA GLU A 82 -18.64 -0.45 13.15
C GLU A 82 -19.35 0.34 12.05
N ARG A 83 -18.60 1.00 11.18
CA ARG A 83 -19.15 1.85 10.11
C ARG A 83 -19.71 1.08 8.93
N PHE A 84 -19.04 -0.01 8.51
CA PHE A 84 -19.32 -0.72 7.25
C PHE A 84 -19.65 -2.21 7.41
N GLY A 85 -19.51 -2.79 8.61
CA GLY A 85 -19.85 -4.17 8.92
C GLY A 85 -18.82 -5.23 8.48
N ARG A 86 -17.92 -4.89 7.53
CA ARG A 86 -16.97 -5.82 6.90
C ARG A 86 -15.67 -5.15 6.50
N ILE A 87 -14.67 -5.95 6.12
CA ILE A 87 -13.42 -5.51 5.51
C ILE A 87 -13.07 -6.52 4.41
N ASP A 88 -13.10 -6.09 3.15
CA ASP A 88 -12.85 -6.96 2.00
C ASP A 88 -11.43 -6.85 1.48
N VAL A 89 -10.87 -5.63 1.53
CA VAL A 89 -9.54 -5.35 1.01
C VAL A 89 -8.74 -4.54 2.03
N LEU A 90 -7.49 -4.94 2.24
CA LEU A 90 -6.47 -4.15 2.94
C LEU A 90 -5.36 -3.80 1.97
N VAL A 91 -5.06 -2.51 1.84
CA VAL A 91 -3.88 -2.02 1.15
C VAL A 91 -2.89 -1.45 2.16
N ASN A 92 -1.82 -2.17 2.42
CA ASN A 92 -0.71 -1.73 3.26
C ASN A 92 0.21 -0.84 2.43
N ASN A 93 -0.01 0.48 2.47
CA ASN A 93 0.75 1.45 1.70
C ASN A 93 1.55 2.42 2.58
N ALA A 94 1.19 2.62 3.85
CA ALA A 94 1.92 3.51 4.74
C ALA A 94 3.42 3.21 4.75
N GLY A 95 4.25 4.24 4.59
CA GLY A 95 5.70 4.10 4.56
C GLY A 95 6.44 5.42 4.60
N ILE A 96 7.71 5.34 4.97
CA ILE A 96 8.66 6.46 5.04
C ILE A 96 10.01 6.03 4.46
N THR A 97 10.83 7.01 4.09
CA THR A 97 12.26 6.83 3.82
C THR A 97 13.10 7.65 4.79
N ARG A 98 14.31 7.16 5.08
CA ARG A 98 15.37 7.86 5.80
C ARG A 98 16.67 7.46 5.13
N ASP A 99 16.97 8.13 4.03
CA ASP A 99 18.06 7.76 3.12
C ASP A 99 19.39 8.26 3.67
N GLN A 100 20.35 7.34 3.79
CA GLN A 100 21.71 7.63 4.21
C GLN A 100 22.63 6.47 3.81
N LEU A 101 23.91 6.80 3.51
CA LEU A 101 24.92 5.76 3.28
C LEU A 101 25.01 4.83 4.50
N LEU A 102 25.17 3.52 4.26
CA LEU A 102 25.21 2.48 5.30
C LEU A 102 26.09 2.85 6.48
N VAL A 103 27.32 3.30 6.24
CA VAL A 103 28.31 3.62 7.31
C VAL A 103 27.99 4.91 8.09
N ARG A 104 26.99 5.67 7.67
CA ARG A 104 26.55 6.93 8.32
C ARG A 104 25.10 6.84 8.82
N MET A 105 24.41 5.72 8.55
CA MET A 105 23.02 5.53 8.96
C MET A 105 22.93 5.43 10.47
N LYS A 106 22.03 6.20 11.07
CA LYS A 106 21.75 6.13 12.51
C LYS A 106 20.80 4.99 12.81
N ASP A 107 20.96 4.39 14.00
CA ASP A 107 20.08 3.31 14.46
C ASP A 107 18.61 3.78 14.49
N ASP A 108 18.34 5.01 14.93
CA ASP A 108 16.99 5.58 14.92
C ASP A 108 16.37 5.67 13.51
N ASP A 109 17.16 5.99 12.48
CA ASP A 109 16.68 6.05 11.09
C ASP A 109 16.40 4.63 10.56
N TRP A 110 17.20 3.66 10.96
CA TRP A 110 16.96 2.25 10.68
C TRP A 110 15.68 1.77 11.34
N ASP A 111 15.54 1.95 12.66
CA ASP A 111 14.39 1.48 13.43
C ASP A 111 13.09 2.11 12.96
N GLN A 112 13.05 3.43 12.73
CA GLN A 112 11.85 4.12 12.24
C GLN A 112 11.36 3.57 10.89
N VAL A 113 12.29 3.26 9.97
CA VAL A 113 11.94 2.71 8.66
C VAL A 113 11.43 1.27 8.78
N LEU A 114 12.09 0.42 9.56
CA LEU A 114 11.64 -0.95 9.77
C LEU A 114 10.29 -1.00 10.51
N ASP A 115 10.13 -0.20 11.55
CA ASP A 115 8.88 -0.14 12.31
C ASP A 115 7.70 0.31 11.44
N THR A 116 7.89 1.35 10.63
CA THR A 116 6.81 1.85 9.78
C THR A 116 6.54 0.91 8.60
N ASN A 117 7.59 0.55 7.84
CA ASN A 117 7.44 -0.07 6.53
C ASN A 117 7.29 -1.60 6.59
N LEU A 118 7.73 -2.26 7.68
CA LEU A 118 7.64 -3.72 7.83
C LEU A 118 6.76 -4.10 9.02
N ARG A 119 7.09 -3.64 10.23
CA ARG A 119 6.31 -3.96 11.42
C ARG A 119 4.87 -3.45 11.32
N GLY A 120 4.65 -2.24 10.77
CA GLY A 120 3.32 -1.69 10.52
C GLY A 120 2.49 -2.56 9.56
N VAL A 121 3.08 -3.07 8.49
CA VAL A 121 2.45 -4.03 7.56
C VAL A 121 2.04 -5.31 8.30
N PHE A 122 2.92 -5.85 9.15
CA PHE A 122 2.60 -7.01 9.97
C PHE A 122 1.43 -6.73 10.93
N LEU A 123 1.43 -5.59 11.64
CA LEU A 123 0.37 -5.23 12.60
C LEU A 123 -0.99 -5.15 11.92
N MET A 124 -1.08 -4.44 10.80
CA MET A 124 -2.32 -4.31 10.03
C MET A 124 -2.78 -5.63 9.42
N THR A 125 -1.87 -6.40 8.81
CA THR A 125 -2.18 -7.72 8.25
C THR A 125 -2.74 -8.66 9.32
N ARG A 126 -2.14 -8.66 10.53
CA ARG A 126 -2.62 -9.46 11.66
C ARG A 126 -4.00 -9.02 12.15
N ALA A 127 -4.23 -7.70 12.29
CA ALA A 127 -5.49 -7.17 12.78
C ALA A 127 -6.64 -7.44 11.80
N VAL A 128 -6.46 -7.13 10.52
CA VAL A 128 -7.45 -7.35 9.45
C VAL A 128 -7.63 -8.85 9.15
N GLY A 129 -6.56 -9.62 9.17
CA GLY A 129 -6.59 -11.06 8.93
C GLY A 129 -7.56 -11.80 9.86
N LYS A 130 -7.63 -11.42 11.14
CA LYS A 130 -8.61 -11.98 12.10
C LYS A 130 -10.07 -11.75 11.67
N VAL A 131 -10.35 -10.61 11.05
CA VAL A 131 -11.70 -10.30 10.53
C VAL A 131 -11.95 -11.12 9.27
N MET A 132 -11.02 -11.12 8.33
CA MET A 132 -11.15 -11.85 7.07
C MET A 132 -11.25 -13.36 7.25
N MET A 133 -10.56 -13.94 8.26
CA MET A 133 -10.70 -15.36 8.61
C MET A 133 -12.14 -15.72 9.03
N ARG A 134 -12.80 -14.85 9.80
CA ARG A 134 -14.22 -15.04 10.19
C ARG A 134 -15.15 -14.87 8.99
N GLN A 135 -14.82 -13.96 8.06
CA GLN A 135 -15.55 -13.75 6.81
C GLN A 135 -15.31 -14.87 5.79
N LYS A 136 -14.24 -15.67 5.95
CA LYS A 136 -13.75 -16.67 4.98
C LYS A 136 -13.51 -16.08 3.60
N SER A 137 -13.06 -14.83 3.55
CA SER A 137 -12.78 -14.09 2.33
C SER A 137 -11.98 -12.83 2.64
N GLY A 138 -11.05 -12.46 1.76
CA GLY A 138 -10.31 -11.21 1.87
C GLY A 138 -9.23 -11.06 0.81
N ARG A 139 -8.75 -9.82 0.64
CA ARG A 139 -7.62 -9.46 -0.21
C ARG A 139 -6.69 -8.56 0.58
N ILE A 140 -5.42 -8.91 0.67
CA ILE A 140 -4.38 -8.08 1.30
C ILE A 140 -3.35 -7.76 0.24
N ILE A 141 -3.11 -6.47 0.02
CA ILE A 141 -2.19 -5.97 -1.00
C ILE A 141 -1.13 -5.11 -0.30
N ASN A 142 0.10 -5.56 -0.34
CA ASN A 142 1.22 -4.88 0.29
C ASN A 142 1.98 -4.03 -0.73
N ILE A 143 2.15 -2.75 -0.49
CA ILE A 143 2.99 -1.90 -1.34
C ILE A 143 4.44 -2.07 -0.92
N ALA A 144 5.14 -2.90 -1.69
CA ALA A 144 6.58 -3.12 -1.60
C ALA A 144 7.37 -2.00 -2.33
N SER A 145 8.44 -2.33 -3.02
CA SER A 145 9.22 -1.43 -3.89
C SER A 145 10.16 -2.25 -4.76
N ALA A 146 10.53 -1.75 -5.93
CA ALA A 146 11.66 -2.28 -6.70
C ALA A 146 12.94 -2.32 -5.87
N ALA A 147 13.16 -1.31 -5.00
CA ALA A 147 14.30 -1.28 -4.07
C ALA A 147 14.34 -2.48 -3.10
N GLY A 148 13.19 -3.09 -2.78
CA GLY A 148 13.13 -4.30 -1.96
C GLY A 148 13.58 -5.57 -2.70
N ALA A 149 13.52 -5.57 -4.03
CA ALA A 149 13.95 -6.68 -4.86
C ALA A 149 15.42 -6.54 -5.33
N MET A 150 15.80 -5.33 -5.77
CA MET A 150 17.11 -5.10 -6.37
C MET A 150 18.14 -4.45 -5.42
N GLY A 151 17.70 -3.88 -4.30
CA GLY A 151 18.51 -2.98 -3.48
C GLY A 151 18.58 -1.58 -4.09
N ASN A 152 18.92 -0.58 -3.25
CA ASN A 152 19.21 0.77 -3.73
C ASN A 152 20.28 1.42 -2.83
N PRO A 153 21.39 1.94 -3.37
CA PRO A 153 22.41 2.64 -2.59
C PRO A 153 21.79 3.79 -1.77
N GLY A 154 22.20 3.92 -0.51
CA GLY A 154 21.66 4.91 0.40
C GLY A 154 20.32 4.54 1.06
N GLN A 155 19.72 3.40 0.71
CA GLN A 155 18.43 2.94 1.21
C GLN A 155 18.48 1.55 1.83
N VAL A 156 19.53 1.23 2.57
CA VAL A 156 19.69 -0.12 3.12
C VAL A 156 18.55 -0.50 4.08
N ASN A 157 18.08 0.44 4.92
CA ASN A 157 16.92 0.27 5.81
C ASN A 157 15.62 0.06 5.01
N TYR A 158 15.38 0.92 4.03
CA TYR A 158 14.18 0.86 3.18
C TYR A 158 14.15 -0.42 2.33
N SER A 159 15.27 -0.77 1.70
CA SER A 159 15.41 -2.00 0.90
C SER A 159 15.20 -3.24 1.78
N ALA A 160 15.79 -3.29 2.96
CA ALA A 160 15.59 -4.39 3.92
C ALA A 160 14.12 -4.51 4.35
N ALA A 161 13.46 -3.38 4.69
CA ALA A 161 12.05 -3.37 5.06
C ALA A 161 11.15 -3.86 3.91
N LYS A 162 11.38 -3.38 2.68
CA LYS A 162 10.56 -3.74 1.52
C LYS A 162 10.84 -5.17 1.03
N ALA A 163 12.06 -5.68 1.18
CA ALA A 163 12.37 -7.10 1.01
C ALA A 163 11.63 -7.97 2.06
N GLY A 164 11.60 -7.52 3.31
CA GLY A 164 10.82 -8.15 4.38
C GLY A 164 9.33 -8.21 4.08
N VAL A 165 8.76 -7.15 3.47
CA VAL A 165 7.35 -7.13 3.01
C VAL A 165 7.10 -8.19 1.93
N ILE A 166 8.03 -8.39 0.99
CA ILE A 166 7.94 -9.45 -0.03
C ILE A 166 7.94 -10.83 0.62
N GLY A 167 8.83 -11.07 1.60
CA GLY A 167 8.87 -12.31 2.39
C GLY A 167 7.58 -12.55 3.19
N LEU A 168 7.09 -11.50 3.89
CA LEU A 168 5.83 -11.53 4.64
C LEU A 168 4.64 -11.86 3.72
N THR A 169 4.60 -11.28 2.52
CA THR A 169 3.56 -11.54 1.52
C THR A 169 3.51 -13.01 1.13
N LYS A 170 4.66 -13.62 0.84
CA LYS A 170 4.76 -15.05 0.47
C LYS A 170 4.30 -15.96 1.60
N ALA A 171 4.76 -15.70 2.82
CA ALA A 171 4.42 -16.51 3.98
C ALA A 171 2.93 -16.42 4.31
N SER A 172 2.41 -15.20 4.46
CA SER A 172 0.98 -14.98 4.77
C SER A 172 0.05 -15.41 3.64
N GLY A 173 0.47 -15.29 2.37
CA GLY A 173 -0.30 -15.79 1.23
C GLY A 173 -0.51 -17.31 1.27
N ARG A 174 0.50 -18.06 1.72
CA ARG A 174 0.39 -19.52 1.91
C ARG A 174 -0.42 -19.88 3.16
N GLU A 175 -0.20 -19.16 4.24
CA GLU A 175 -0.86 -19.41 5.53
C GLU A 175 -2.37 -19.12 5.45
N LEU A 176 -2.77 -18.00 4.85
CA LEU A 176 -4.15 -17.53 4.87
C LEU A 176 -5.03 -18.06 3.72
N ALA A 177 -4.45 -18.73 2.73
CA ALA A 177 -5.14 -19.19 1.52
C ALA A 177 -6.34 -20.11 1.82
N HIS A 178 -6.26 -20.98 2.82
CA HIS A 178 -7.33 -21.91 3.15
C HIS A 178 -8.60 -21.23 3.74
N TRP A 179 -8.49 -19.94 4.14
CA TRP A 179 -9.66 -19.09 4.45
C TRP A 179 -10.11 -18.23 3.27
N ASN A 180 -9.62 -18.52 2.05
CA ASN A 180 -9.90 -17.72 0.86
C ASN A 180 -9.43 -16.25 1.02
N ILE A 181 -8.32 -16.05 1.74
CA ILE A 181 -7.66 -14.75 1.88
C ILE A 181 -6.41 -14.76 1.00
N LEU A 182 -6.40 -13.89 -0.02
CA LEU A 182 -5.29 -13.78 -0.96
C LEU A 182 -4.39 -12.60 -0.55
N VAL A 183 -3.09 -12.86 -0.48
CA VAL A 183 -2.10 -11.85 -0.06
C VAL A 183 -1.08 -11.69 -1.17
N ASN A 184 -0.99 -10.48 -1.73
CA ASN A 184 -0.05 -10.16 -2.81
C ASN A 184 0.69 -8.86 -2.51
N ALA A 185 1.76 -8.60 -3.25
CA ALA A 185 2.50 -7.36 -3.21
C ALA A 185 2.51 -6.67 -4.58
N VAL A 186 2.55 -5.34 -4.56
CA VAL A 186 2.89 -4.50 -5.70
C VAL A 186 4.20 -3.81 -5.39
N ALA A 187 5.15 -3.85 -6.32
CA ALA A 187 6.47 -3.27 -6.18
C ALA A 187 6.65 -2.12 -7.18
N PRO A 188 6.31 -0.87 -6.79
CA PRO A 188 6.52 0.29 -7.64
C PRO A 188 8.01 0.58 -7.86
N GLY A 189 8.32 1.18 -9.02
CA GLY A 189 9.60 1.81 -9.30
C GLY A 189 9.59 3.30 -8.96
N LEU A 190 10.13 4.12 -9.86
CA LEU A 190 10.10 5.57 -9.75
C LEU A 190 8.71 6.09 -10.15
N ILE A 191 7.91 6.50 -9.17
CA ILE A 191 6.53 6.99 -9.34
C ILE A 191 6.45 8.46 -8.93
N GLU A 192 5.70 9.26 -9.69
CA GLU A 192 5.47 10.68 -9.42
C GLU A 192 4.70 10.86 -8.10
N THR A 193 5.39 11.38 -7.09
CA THR A 193 4.89 11.62 -5.72
C THR A 193 5.70 12.72 -5.06
N ASP A 194 5.21 13.30 -3.96
CA ASP A 194 5.97 14.25 -3.13
C ASP A 194 7.35 13.67 -2.73
N MET A 195 7.41 12.36 -2.50
CA MET A 195 8.66 11.66 -2.14
C MET A 195 9.65 11.66 -3.31
N ALA A 196 9.19 11.42 -4.53
CA ALA A 196 10.04 11.48 -5.72
C ALA A 196 10.42 12.93 -6.09
N ALA A 197 9.54 13.90 -5.83
CA ALA A 197 9.82 15.32 -6.03
C ALA A 197 10.92 15.85 -5.08
N ALA A 198 11.09 15.24 -3.92
CA ALA A 198 12.14 15.59 -2.96
C ALA A 198 13.55 15.08 -3.37
N ILE A 199 13.65 14.20 -4.38
CA ILE A 199 14.93 13.70 -4.90
C ILE A 199 15.59 14.83 -5.71
N PRO A 200 16.89 15.13 -5.49
CA PRO A 200 17.61 16.10 -6.33
C PRO A 200 17.48 15.79 -7.83
N ALA A 201 17.33 16.82 -8.65
CA ALA A 201 17.03 16.66 -10.08
C ALA A 201 18.05 15.78 -10.82
N GLU A 202 19.34 15.94 -10.52
CA GLU A 202 20.41 15.14 -11.09
C GLU A 202 20.29 13.65 -10.73
N ALA A 203 20.03 13.35 -9.46
CA ALA A 203 19.84 11.98 -8.99
C ALA A 203 18.58 11.35 -9.61
N ARG A 204 17.50 12.12 -9.72
CA ARG A 204 16.26 11.69 -10.36
C ARG A 204 16.46 11.38 -11.85
N GLU A 205 17.23 12.22 -12.58
CA GLU A 205 17.57 11.97 -13.97
C GLU A 205 18.43 10.71 -14.12
N ALA A 206 19.43 10.52 -13.26
CA ALA A 206 20.24 9.31 -13.24
C ALA A 206 19.41 8.03 -13.00
N MET A 207 18.41 8.10 -12.09
CA MET A 207 17.47 7.00 -11.87
C MET A 207 16.60 6.77 -13.12
N LEU A 208 16.11 7.83 -13.76
CA LEU A 208 15.28 7.73 -14.97
C LEU A 208 16.03 7.07 -16.13
N GLN A 209 17.33 7.31 -16.27
CA GLN A 209 18.16 6.65 -17.29
C GLN A 209 18.20 5.12 -17.13
N GLN A 210 18.01 4.61 -15.92
CA GLN A 210 17.95 3.16 -15.65
C GLN A 210 16.59 2.55 -15.97
N VAL A 211 15.53 3.36 -16.11
CA VAL A 211 14.18 2.87 -16.44
C VAL A 211 14.06 2.63 -17.94
N PRO A 212 13.83 1.39 -18.43
CA PRO A 212 13.70 1.10 -19.86
C PRO A 212 12.61 1.91 -20.56
N LEU A 213 11.45 2.17 -19.92
CA LEU A 213 10.38 2.99 -20.49
C LEU A 213 10.68 4.49 -20.51
N LYS A 214 11.86 4.95 -20.00
CA LYS A 214 12.35 6.33 -20.06
C LYS A 214 11.36 7.39 -19.58
N ARG A 215 10.48 7.04 -18.65
CA ARG A 215 9.55 7.97 -17.99
C ARG A 215 9.31 7.58 -16.54
N ILE A 216 8.89 8.56 -15.75
CA ILE A 216 8.38 8.35 -14.41
C ILE A 216 6.98 7.73 -14.52
N GLY A 217 6.68 6.73 -13.67
CA GLY A 217 5.35 6.14 -13.58
C GLY A 217 4.38 7.04 -12.83
N GLN A 218 3.09 6.86 -13.09
CA GLN A 218 2.01 7.58 -12.41
C GLN A 218 1.43 6.75 -11.27
N GLY A 219 0.98 7.40 -10.21
CA GLY A 219 0.29 6.71 -9.10
C GLY A 219 -0.90 5.87 -9.56
N ARG A 220 -1.62 6.32 -10.62
CA ARG A 220 -2.71 5.57 -11.22
C ARG A 220 -2.26 4.23 -11.81
N GLU A 221 -1.07 4.13 -12.38
CA GLU A 221 -0.56 2.87 -12.95
C GLU A 221 -0.33 1.81 -11.86
N VAL A 222 0.09 2.25 -10.67
CA VAL A 222 0.17 1.38 -9.48
C VAL A 222 -1.24 0.99 -9.00
N ALA A 223 -2.16 1.95 -8.98
CA ALA A 223 -3.53 1.75 -8.54
C ALA A 223 -4.29 0.74 -9.42
N GLU A 224 -4.05 0.71 -10.74
CA GLU A 224 -4.66 -0.26 -11.65
C GLU A 224 -4.28 -1.71 -11.30
N VAL A 225 -3.03 -1.96 -10.94
CA VAL A 225 -2.59 -3.29 -10.50
C VAL A 225 -3.21 -3.64 -9.13
N VAL A 226 -3.32 -2.66 -8.22
CA VAL A 226 -4.02 -2.86 -6.94
C VAL A 226 -5.49 -3.17 -7.17
N ARG A 227 -6.17 -2.49 -8.09
CA ARG A 227 -7.56 -2.75 -8.47
C ARG A 227 -7.74 -4.18 -8.99
N PHE A 228 -6.87 -4.62 -9.90
CA PHE A 228 -6.88 -6.01 -10.39
C PHE A 228 -6.74 -7.02 -9.24
N LEU A 229 -5.77 -6.82 -8.33
CA LEU A 229 -5.55 -7.72 -7.19
C LEU A 229 -6.69 -7.68 -6.16
N ALA A 230 -7.41 -6.56 -6.06
CA ALA A 230 -8.58 -6.39 -5.19
C ALA A 230 -9.83 -7.07 -5.75
N GLY A 231 -9.91 -7.23 -7.08
CA GLY A 231 -11.06 -7.77 -7.81
C GLY A 231 -11.08 -9.30 -7.93
N ASP A 232 -12.12 -9.79 -8.56
CA ASP A 232 -12.33 -11.24 -8.76
C ASP A 232 -11.42 -11.81 -9.86
N GLY A 233 -10.89 -10.97 -10.76
CA GLY A 233 -9.93 -11.37 -11.79
C GLY A 233 -8.62 -11.96 -11.24
N ALA A 234 -8.29 -11.64 -9.96
CA ALA A 234 -7.12 -12.17 -9.27
C ALA A 234 -7.44 -13.35 -8.32
N SER A 235 -8.59 -14.00 -8.46
CA SER A 235 -9.08 -15.05 -7.54
C SER A 235 -8.15 -16.27 -7.38
N TYR A 236 -7.20 -16.47 -8.29
CA TYR A 236 -6.21 -17.55 -8.22
C TYR A 236 -4.76 -17.04 -8.08
N VAL A 237 -4.59 -15.77 -7.65
CA VAL A 237 -3.29 -15.11 -7.45
C VAL A 237 -3.05 -14.88 -5.98
N THR A 238 -2.06 -15.53 -5.39
CA THR A 238 -1.62 -15.31 -4.00
C THR A 238 -0.12 -15.53 -3.84
N GLY A 239 0.50 -14.81 -2.90
CA GLY A 239 1.93 -14.86 -2.63
C GLY A 239 2.81 -14.19 -3.70
N GLN A 240 2.22 -13.48 -4.66
CA GLN A 240 2.93 -12.89 -5.79
C GLN A 240 3.37 -11.45 -5.49
N THR A 241 4.45 -11.03 -6.15
CA THR A 241 4.89 -9.64 -6.20
C THR A 241 4.84 -9.19 -7.66
N ILE A 242 3.98 -8.19 -7.94
CA ILE A 242 3.86 -7.61 -9.28
C ILE A 242 4.66 -6.31 -9.33
N HIS A 243 5.62 -6.25 -10.23
CA HIS A 243 6.46 -5.09 -10.43
C HIS A 243 5.78 -4.07 -11.35
N VAL A 244 5.68 -2.79 -10.88
CA VAL A 244 5.15 -1.65 -11.64
C VAL A 244 6.23 -0.58 -11.68
N ASN A 245 7.25 -0.79 -12.50
CA ASN A 245 8.51 -0.08 -12.40
C ASN A 245 9.11 0.34 -13.76
N GLY A 246 8.38 0.20 -14.87
CA GLY A 246 8.86 0.57 -16.20
C GLY A 246 10.04 -0.27 -16.70
N GLY A 247 10.23 -1.47 -16.17
CA GLY A 247 11.33 -2.37 -16.50
C GLY A 247 12.60 -2.14 -15.68
N LEU A 248 12.58 -1.27 -14.67
CA LEU A 248 13.74 -1.00 -13.80
C LEU A 248 14.28 -2.27 -13.13
N TYR A 249 13.40 -3.20 -12.82
CA TYR A 249 13.70 -4.54 -12.31
C TYR A 249 12.76 -5.56 -12.97
N VAL A 250 13.32 -6.63 -13.50
CA VAL A 250 12.61 -7.75 -14.16
C VAL A 250 13.11 -9.09 -13.67
#